data_d528e81da6bfa04a11c78238161c08de
#
_entry.id   d528e81da6bfa04a11c78238161c08de
#
_cell.length_a   1.000
_cell.length_b   1.000
_cell.length_c   1.000
_cell.angle_alpha   90.00
_cell.angle_beta   90.00
_cell.angle_gamma   90.00
#
_symmetry.space_group_name_H-M   'P 1'
#
loop_
_entity.id
_entity.type
_entity.pdbx_description
1 polymer ?
#
loop_
_entity_poly.entity_id
_entity_poly.type
_entity_poly.pdbx_seq_one_letter_code
_entity_poly.pdbx_strand_id
1 'polypeptide(L)'
;MEPLTQTHFNMTPLEQKQEELIDLLRGQVVDLLAMSKIELGDDVIEKYNELIDETSKLKAAYVPFVSEVEEFNAVMGKPNNYNPVIPDEKEWMFVYNFILEELEEYKHACETNNIVEVLDALCDITYVSLGNGAMLHGIKDKVWPAYQEVQASNLSKACSSEEEAQATVELRSKEQGEACHYEKVGRYYIVYRTRDKKVMKNINYFRPDLSKFF
;
A
#
# COMPACT_ATOMS: atom_id res chain seq x y z
N MET A 1 18.66 33.82 4.80
CA MET A 1 18.00 32.54 4.51
C MET A 1 19.02 31.46 4.84
N GLU A 2 18.91 30.88 6.01
CA GLU A 2 19.71 29.71 6.38
C GLU A 2 19.13 28.49 5.64
N PRO A 3 19.97 27.58 5.13
CA PRO A 3 19.48 26.37 4.48
C PRO A 3 18.82 25.49 5.53
N LEU A 4 17.59 25.04 5.25
CA LEU A 4 16.90 24.02 6.01
C LEU A 4 17.81 22.78 6.08
N THR A 5 18.31 22.52 7.26
CA THR A 5 19.07 21.31 7.57
C THR A 5 18.19 20.10 7.27
N GLN A 6 18.71 19.19 6.44
CA GLN A 6 18.14 17.87 6.22
C GLN A 6 17.83 17.25 7.59
N THR A 7 16.55 17.17 7.93
CA THR A 7 16.07 16.36 9.03
C THR A 7 16.37 14.92 8.66
N HIS A 8 17.36 14.33 9.32
CA HIS A 8 17.55 12.89 9.31
C HIS A 8 16.26 12.30 9.88
N PHE A 9 15.56 11.53 9.08
CA PHE A 9 14.45 10.69 9.52
C PHE A 9 14.99 9.78 10.62
N ASN A 10 14.63 10.06 11.84
CA ASN A 10 15.01 9.22 12.96
C ASN A 10 14.07 7.99 12.94
N MET A 11 14.66 6.86 12.62
CA MET A 11 14.01 5.55 12.80
C MET A 11 13.57 5.37 14.24
N THR A 12 12.45 4.71 14.45
CA THR A 12 12.03 4.34 15.80
C THR A 12 13.12 3.49 16.48
N PRO A 13 13.22 3.47 17.82
CA PRO A 13 14.19 2.63 18.52
C PRO A 13 14.10 1.13 18.16
N LEU A 14 12.92 0.68 17.73
CA LEU A 14 12.71 -0.70 17.28
C LEU A 14 13.27 -0.91 15.87
N GLU A 15 13.04 0.01 14.95
CA GLU A 15 13.56 -0.02 13.59
C GLU A 15 15.09 0.09 13.56
N GLN A 16 15.66 0.98 14.40
CA GLN A 16 17.09 1.06 14.56
C GLN A 16 17.69 -0.26 15.04
N LYS A 17 17.09 -0.90 16.05
CA LYS A 17 17.52 -2.21 16.52
C LYS A 17 17.36 -3.32 15.48
N GLN A 18 16.32 -3.27 14.66
CA GLN A 18 16.12 -4.23 13.57
C GLN A 18 17.17 -4.05 12.48
N GLU A 19 17.48 -2.82 12.06
CA GLU A 19 18.55 -2.56 11.09
C GLU A 19 19.93 -2.92 11.65
N GLU A 20 20.24 -2.54 12.86
CA GLU A 20 21.49 -2.92 13.53
C GLU A 20 21.65 -4.45 13.60
N LEU A 21 20.57 -5.18 13.93
CA LEU A 21 20.60 -6.64 13.98
C LEU A 21 20.77 -7.26 12.59
N ILE A 22 20.11 -6.72 11.57
CA ILE A 22 20.24 -7.18 10.19
C ILE A 22 21.66 -6.94 9.67
N ASP A 23 22.23 -5.76 9.91
CA ASP A 23 23.59 -5.44 9.48
C ASP A 23 24.64 -6.22 10.24
N LEU A 24 24.41 -6.46 11.54
CA LEU A 24 25.27 -7.33 12.35
C LEU A 24 25.26 -8.77 11.83
N LEU A 25 24.07 -9.31 11.54
CA LEU A 25 23.92 -10.67 10.99
C LEU A 25 24.56 -10.79 9.60
N ARG A 26 24.39 -9.78 8.74
CA ARG A 26 25.05 -9.71 7.42
C ARG A 26 26.57 -9.68 7.58
N GLY A 27 27.10 -8.84 8.47
CA GLY A 27 28.53 -8.77 8.76
C GLY A 27 29.07 -10.11 9.23
N GLN A 28 28.41 -10.75 10.20
CA GLN A 28 28.82 -12.05 10.73
C GLN A 28 28.81 -13.16 9.67
N VAL A 29 27.80 -13.19 8.78
CA VAL A 29 27.74 -14.15 7.67
C VAL A 29 28.88 -13.92 6.69
N VAL A 30 29.15 -12.66 6.30
CA VAL A 30 30.26 -12.32 5.39
C VAL A 30 31.60 -12.68 6.01
N ASP A 31 31.82 -12.38 7.28
CA ASP A 31 33.07 -12.69 7.99
C ASP A 31 33.28 -14.21 8.13
N LEU A 32 32.23 -14.95 8.47
CA LEU A 32 32.29 -16.43 8.53
C LEU A 32 32.56 -17.04 7.16
N LEU A 33 31.99 -16.51 6.09
CA LEU A 33 32.25 -16.92 4.71
C LEU A 33 33.70 -16.62 4.31
N ALA A 34 34.23 -15.44 4.68
CA ALA A 34 35.58 -15.04 4.38
C ALA A 34 36.65 -15.85 5.18
N MET A 35 36.33 -16.20 6.43
CA MET A 35 37.25 -16.92 7.33
C MET A 35 37.29 -18.43 7.09
N SER A 36 36.19 -19.01 6.59
CA SER A 36 36.05 -20.47 6.69
C SER A 36 36.66 -21.26 5.52
N LYS A 37 36.92 -20.68 4.36
CA LYS A 37 37.22 -21.45 3.15
C LYS A 37 36.31 -22.68 2.94
N ILE A 38 35.18 -22.72 3.62
CA ILE A 38 34.21 -23.81 3.57
C ILE A 38 33.24 -23.45 2.45
N GLU A 39 33.08 -24.36 1.50
CA GLU A 39 31.92 -24.32 0.61
C GLU A 39 30.70 -24.51 1.49
N LEU A 40 29.83 -23.49 1.55
CA LEU A 40 28.57 -23.60 2.27
C LEU A 40 27.73 -24.69 1.62
N GLY A 41 27.20 -25.59 2.42
CA GLY A 41 26.24 -26.56 1.94
C GLY A 41 24.97 -25.86 1.39
N ASP A 42 24.35 -26.50 0.42
CA ASP A 42 23.15 -25.96 -0.25
C ASP A 42 22.05 -25.58 0.74
N ASP A 43 21.93 -26.30 1.85
CA ASP A 43 20.99 -26.05 2.95
C ASP A 43 21.21 -24.70 3.67
N VAL A 44 22.47 -24.29 3.79
CA VAL A 44 22.84 -23.00 4.42
C VAL A 44 22.55 -21.84 3.45
N ILE A 45 22.80 -22.04 2.18
CA ILE A 45 22.49 -21.06 1.13
C ILE A 45 20.96 -20.88 1.02
N GLU A 46 20.21 -21.98 1.05
CA GLU A 46 18.75 -21.94 1.01
C GLU A 46 18.18 -21.16 2.19
N LYS A 47 18.65 -21.45 3.40
CA LYS A 47 18.23 -20.76 4.62
C LYS A 47 18.60 -19.27 4.66
N TYR A 48 19.76 -18.91 4.10
CA TYR A 48 20.16 -17.51 3.93
C TYR A 48 19.24 -16.77 2.96
N ASN A 49 18.88 -17.40 1.83
CA ASN A 49 17.96 -16.84 0.87
C ASN A 49 16.53 -16.69 1.45
N GLU A 50 16.07 -17.64 2.26
CA GLU A 50 14.80 -17.54 3.00
C GLU A 50 14.82 -16.33 3.94
N LEU A 51 15.88 -16.13 4.72
CA LEU A 51 16.01 -14.99 5.63
C LEU A 51 16.06 -13.65 4.90
N ILE A 52 16.72 -13.59 3.73
CA ILE A 52 16.71 -12.38 2.88
C ILE A 52 15.30 -12.10 2.34
N ASP A 53 14.57 -13.14 1.91
CA ASP A 53 13.22 -13.01 1.42
C ASP A 53 12.25 -12.55 2.53
N GLU A 54 12.34 -13.13 3.73
CA GLU A 54 11.58 -12.69 4.91
C GLU A 54 11.89 -11.24 5.29
N THR A 55 13.17 -10.87 5.31
CA THR A 55 13.59 -9.49 5.61
C THR A 55 13.07 -8.51 4.54
N SER A 56 13.09 -8.92 3.28
CA SER A 56 12.56 -8.12 2.17
C SER A 56 11.04 -7.98 2.26
N LYS A 57 10.34 -9.02 2.69
CA LYS A 57 8.89 -8.97 2.96
C LYS A 57 8.58 -8.05 4.14
N LEU A 58 9.36 -8.07 5.21
CA LEU A 58 9.21 -7.16 6.34
C LEU A 58 9.47 -5.70 5.94
N LYS A 59 10.49 -5.44 5.13
CA LYS A 59 10.73 -4.09 4.56
C LYS A 59 9.63 -3.66 3.60
N ALA A 60 9.09 -4.58 2.79
CA ALA A 60 7.97 -4.30 1.89
C ALA A 60 6.63 -4.09 2.63
N ALA A 61 6.51 -4.56 3.87
CA ALA A 61 5.34 -4.33 4.72
C ALA A 61 5.41 -2.99 5.47
N TYR A 62 6.57 -2.32 5.46
CA TYR A 62 6.72 -1.01 6.08
C TYR A 62 6.00 0.06 5.26
N VAL A 63 5.03 0.71 5.86
CA VAL A 63 4.29 1.83 5.27
C VAL A 63 4.72 3.09 6.03
N PRO A 64 5.67 3.87 5.51
CA PRO A 64 6.30 4.98 6.22
C PRO A 64 5.27 5.93 6.83
N PHE A 65 4.28 6.35 6.04
CA PHE A 65 3.29 7.34 6.48
C PHE A 65 2.42 6.87 7.66
N VAL A 66 2.21 5.56 7.85
CA VAL A 66 1.45 5.07 9.02
C VAL A 66 2.30 5.14 10.29
N SER A 67 3.59 4.79 10.20
CA SER A 67 4.52 4.87 11.34
C SER A 67 4.81 6.31 11.75
N GLU A 68 4.89 7.22 10.78
CA GLU A 68 5.07 8.66 11.03
C GLU A 68 3.87 9.26 11.77
N VAL A 69 2.64 8.85 11.40
CA VAL A 69 1.43 9.28 12.13
C VAL A 69 1.37 8.66 13.53
N GLU A 70 1.81 7.42 13.72
CA GLU A 70 1.92 6.81 15.04
C GLU A 70 2.87 7.61 15.95
N GLU A 71 4.03 8.00 15.43
CA GLU A 71 5.00 8.85 16.15
C GLU A 71 4.38 10.21 16.48
N PHE A 72 3.75 10.88 15.50
CA PHE A 72 3.06 12.14 15.72
C PHE A 72 2.01 12.03 16.83
N ASN A 73 1.18 11.00 16.78
CA ASN A 73 0.15 10.77 17.80
C ASN A 73 0.78 10.58 19.20
N ALA A 74 1.88 9.83 19.29
CA ALA A 74 2.58 9.62 20.55
C ALA A 74 3.13 10.94 21.11
N VAL A 75 3.75 11.79 20.27
CA VAL A 75 4.27 13.10 20.64
C VAL A 75 3.16 14.04 21.09
N MET A 76 2.01 14.01 20.41
CA MET A 76 0.86 14.87 20.68
C MET A 76 -0.08 14.32 21.77
N GLY A 77 0.26 13.19 22.41
CA GLY A 77 -0.56 12.57 23.43
C GLY A 77 -1.91 12.07 22.91
N LYS A 78 -2.02 11.76 21.59
CA LYS A 78 -3.21 11.18 20.98
C LYS A 78 -3.20 9.66 21.14
N PRO A 79 -4.37 9.01 21.29
CA PRO A 79 -4.44 7.56 21.42
C PRO A 79 -4.05 6.87 20.11
N ASN A 80 -3.28 5.79 20.24
CA ASN A 80 -3.02 4.83 19.20
C ASN A 80 -3.67 3.49 19.58
N ASN A 81 -4.56 2.97 18.75
CA ASN A 81 -5.12 1.64 18.93
C ASN A 81 -4.25 0.60 18.22
N TYR A 82 -4.07 -0.55 18.87
CA TYR A 82 -3.27 -1.67 18.33
C TYR A 82 -4.11 -2.92 18.07
N ASN A 83 -5.37 -2.89 18.44
CA ASN A 83 -6.32 -3.98 18.18
C ASN A 83 -7.47 -3.45 17.31
N PRO A 84 -7.92 -4.23 16.33
CA PRO A 84 -9.03 -3.82 15.46
C PRO A 84 -10.28 -3.46 16.26
N VAL A 85 -10.77 -2.24 16.04
CA VAL A 85 -11.93 -1.70 16.75
C VAL A 85 -12.69 -0.69 15.88
N ILE A 86 -13.99 -0.62 16.05
CA ILE A 86 -14.78 0.54 15.65
C ILE A 86 -14.97 1.38 16.92
N PRO A 87 -14.30 2.53 17.06
CA PRO A 87 -14.39 3.36 18.25
C PRO A 87 -15.77 4.05 18.34
N ASP A 88 -15.97 4.86 19.36
CA ASP A 88 -17.24 5.59 19.51
C ASP A 88 -17.45 6.60 18.36
N GLU A 89 -18.71 7.03 18.22
CA GLU A 89 -19.11 7.91 17.11
C GLU A 89 -18.35 9.23 17.10
N LYS A 90 -18.06 9.78 18.26
CA LYS A 90 -17.35 11.05 18.38
C LYS A 90 -15.91 10.93 17.84
N GLU A 91 -15.25 9.81 18.10
CA GLU A 91 -13.86 9.58 17.67
C GLU A 91 -13.76 9.37 16.16
N TRP A 92 -14.58 8.47 15.57
CA TRP A 92 -14.50 8.26 14.12
C TRP A 92 -15.08 9.42 13.31
N MET A 93 -16.08 10.17 13.86
CA MET A 93 -16.56 11.39 13.23
C MET A 93 -15.50 12.49 13.17
N PHE A 94 -14.59 12.52 14.13
CA PHE A 94 -13.47 13.45 14.10
C PHE A 94 -12.55 13.19 12.88
N VAL A 95 -12.16 11.93 12.67
CA VAL A 95 -11.36 11.54 11.49
C VAL A 95 -12.15 11.75 10.19
N TYR A 96 -13.45 11.41 10.17
CA TYR A 96 -14.30 11.64 9.01
C TYR A 96 -14.33 13.12 8.60
N ASN A 97 -14.49 14.03 9.55
CA ASN A 97 -14.55 15.47 9.27
C ASN A 97 -13.21 16.01 8.73
N PHE A 98 -12.08 15.52 9.24
CA PHE A 98 -10.78 15.87 8.68
C PHE A 98 -10.62 15.38 7.24
N ILE A 99 -10.97 14.13 6.95
CA ILE A 99 -10.92 13.64 5.56
C ILE A 99 -11.79 14.51 4.64
N LEU A 100 -12.94 14.95 5.12
CA LEU A 100 -13.84 15.83 4.35
C LEU A 100 -13.22 17.22 4.11
N GLU A 101 -12.55 17.77 5.11
CA GLU A 101 -11.84 19.05 5.01
C GLU A 101 -10.76 18.98 3.93
N GLU A 102 -9.90 17.97 3.99
CA GLU A 102 -8.83 17.77 2.99
C GLU A 102 -9.37 17.52 1.57
N LEU A 103 -10.52 16.86 1.44
CA LEU A 103 -11.19 16.69 0.15
C LEU A 103 -11.69 18.02 -0.44
N GLU A 104 -12.20 18.93 0.39
CA GLU A 104 -12.62 20.27 -0.05
C GLU A 104 -11.39 21.14 -0.41
N GLU A 105 -10.29 21.01 0.32
CA GLU A 105 -9.03 21.68 -0.01
C GLU A 105 -8.46 21.19 -1.34
N TYR A 106 -8.43 19.87 -1.58
CA TYR A 106 -8.06 19.30 -2.86
C TYR A 106 -8.90 19.89 -4.02
N LYS A 107 -10.22 19.95 -3.83
CA LYS A 107 -11.12 20.50 -4.83
C LYS A 107 -10.82 21.98 -5.10
N HIS A 108 -10.65 22.78 -4.04
CA HIS A 108 -10.33 24.20 -4.14
C HIS A 108 -8.99 24.43 -4.87
N ALA A 109 -7.97 23.64 -4.53
CA ALA A 109 -6.67 23.69 -5.19
C ALA A 109 -6.77 23.41 -6.71
N CYS A 110 -7.60 22.44 -7.10
CA CYS A 110 -7.89 22.16 -8.52
C CYS A 110 -8.63 23.31 -9.19
N GLU A 111 -9.65 23.87 -8.57
CA GLU A 111 -10.46 24.97 -9.09
C GLU A 111 -9.62 26.26 -9.27
N THR A 112 -8.62 26.45 -8.40
CA THR A 112 -7.70 27.59 -8.44
C THR A 112 -6.42 27.32 -9.25
N ASN A 113 -6.29 26.12 -9.85
CA ASN A 113 -5.13 25.69 -10.64
C ASN A 113 -3.80 25.80 -9.86
N ASN A 114 -3.82 25.48 -8.57
CA ASN A 114 -2.65 25.51 -7.68
C ASN A 114 -2.11 24.10 -7.43
N ILE A 115 -1.10 23.72 -8.22
CA ILE A 115 -0.52 22.34 -8.15
C ILE A 115 0.19 22.06 -6.82
N VAL A 116 0.68 23.08 -6.13
CA VAL A 116 1.35 22.92 -4.83
C VAL A 116 0.32 22.53 -3.78
N GLU A 117 -0.81 23.25 -3.71
CA GLU A 117 -1.91 22.92 -2.83
C GLU A 117 -2.57 21.58 -3.17
N VAL A 118 -2.60 21.17 -4.47
CA VAL A 118 -3.04 19.83 -4.86
C VAL A 118 -2.15 18.75 -4.22
N LEU A 119 -0.82 18.96 -4.21
CA LEU A 119 0.10 18.01 -3.58
C LEU A 119 -0.08 17.98 -2.07
N ASP A 120 -0.23 19.13 -1.43
CA ASP A 120 -0.45 19.30 0.00
C ASP A 120 -1.71 18.53 0.44
N ALA A 121 -2.85 18.85 -0.15
CA ALA A 121 -4.11 18.18 0.13
C ALA A 121 -4.06 16.65 -0.08
N LEU A 122 -3.36 16.15 -1.10
CA LEU A 122 -3.19 14.69 -1.29
C LEU A 122 -2.32 14.04 -0.21
N CYS A 123 -1.31 14.76 0.29
CA CYS A 123 -0.52 14.32 1.44
C CYS A 123 -1.39 14.28 2.70
N ASP A 124 -2.18 15.30 2.93
CA ASP A 124 -3.04 15.41 4.12
C ASP A 124 -4.19 14.41 4.09
N ILE A 125 -4.83 14.17 2.93
CA ILE A 125 -5.76 13.05 2.76
C ILE A 125 -5.10 11.72 3.14
N THR A 126 -3.87 11.48 2.73
CA THR A 126 -3.14 10.24 3.06
C THR A 126 -2.85 10.19 4.55
N TYR A 127 -2.35 11.28 5.11
CA TYR A 127 -2.04 11.41 6.53
C TYR A 127 -3.25 11.13 7.42
N VAL A 128 -4.38 11.74 7.10
CA VAL A 128 -5.61 11.60 7.87
C VAL A 128 -6.28 10.24 7.64
N SER A 129 -6.44 9.81 6.39
CA SER A 129 -7.20 8.59 6.07
C SER A 129 -6.43 7.32 6.41
N LEU A 130 -5.23 7.14 5.84
CA LEU A 130 -4.43 5.92 6.00
C LEU A 130 -3.56 5.96 7.26
N GLY A 131 -3.15 7.15 7.73
CA GLY A 131 -2.42 7.32 8.96
C GLY A 131 -3.35 7.34 10.19
N ASN A 132 -4.01 8.46 10.44
CA ASN A 132 -4.89 8.61 11.62
C ASN A 132 -6.04 7.59 11.63
N GLY A 133 -6.67 7.32 10.48
CA GLY A 133 -7.74 6.32 10.37
C GLY A 133 -7.24 4.91 10.73
N ALA A 134 -6.07 4.51 10.24
CA ALA A 134 -5.51 3.20 10.57
C ALA A 134 -5.15 3.07 12.06
N MET A 135 -4.58 4.13 12.65
CA MET A 135 -4.24 4.16 14.07
C MET A 135 -5.49 4.17 14.95
N LEU A 136 -6.51 4.94 14.59
CA LEU A 136 -7.78 4.99 15.31
C LEU A 136 -8.49 3.64 15.34
N HIS A 137 -8.44 2.91 14.24
CA HIS A 137 -9.10 1.61 14.11
C HIS A 137 -8.20 0.42 14.52
N GLY A 138 -6.94 0.64 14.89
CA GLY A 138 -6.01 -0.42 15.29
C GLY A 138 -5.66 -1.40 14.17
N ILE A 139 -5.57 -0.93 12.92
CA ILE A 139 -5.36 -1.75 11.72
C ILE A 139 -4.09 -1.39 10.96
N LYS A 140 -3.15 -0.68 11.58
CA LYS A 140 -1.92 -0.21 10.90
C LYS A 140 -1.17 -1.32 10.16
N ASP A 141 -1.03 -2.49 10.80
CA ASP A 141 -0.31 -3.64 10.27
C ASP A 141 -1.01 -4.28 9.05
N LYS A 142 -2.29 -3.97 8.88
CA LYS A 142 -3.14 -4.51 7.82
C LYS A 142 -3.22 -3.61 6.60
N VAL A 143 -2.84 -2.33 6.71
CA VAL A 143 -2.99 -1.34 5.62
C VAL A 143 -2.27 -1.80 4.35
N TRP A 144 -0.98 -2.16 4.47
CA TRP A 144 -0.21 -2.54 3.28
C TRP A 144 -0.65 -3.87 2.66
N PRO A 145 -0.78 -4.98 3.40
CA PRO A 145 -1.26 -6.23 2.80
C PRO A 145 -2.69 -6.11 2.25
N ALA A 146 -3.56 -5.33 2.87
CA ALA A 146 -4.90 -5.05 2.35
C ALA A 146 -4.84 -4.22 1.04
N TYR A 147 -3.95 -3.22 0.97
CA TYR A 147 -3.73 -2.45 -0.26
C TYR A 147 -3.21 -3.34 -1.39
N GLN A 148 -2.27 -4.25 -1.11
CA GLN A 148 -1.77 -5.21 -2.11
C GLN A 148 -2.89 -6.14 -2.62
N GLU A 149 -3.76 -6.61 -1.74
CA GLU A 149 -4.94 -7.41 -2.13
C GLU A 149 -5.89 -6.62 -3.04
N VAL A 150 -6.16 -5.35 -2.70
CA VAL A 150 -6.97 -4.46 -3.53
C VAL A 150 -6.28 -4.21 -4.88
N GLN A 151 -4.97 -4.01 -4.90
CA GLN A 151 -4.20 -3.83 -6.13
C GLN A 151 -4.25 -5.08 -7.01
N ALA A 152 -4.05 -6.26 -6.43
CA ALA A 152 -4.16 -7.53 -7.17
C ALA A 152 -5.56 -7.71 -7.78
N SER A 153 -6.61 -7.42 -7.00
CA SER A 153 -7.99 -7.40 -7.48
C SER A 153 -8.20 -6.38 -8.61
N ASN A 154 -7.63 -5.19 -8.50
CA ASN A 154 -7.73 -4.18 -9.57
C ASN A 154 -7.03 -4.63 -10.86
N LEU A 155 -5.85 -5.24 -10.76
CA LEU A 155 -5.13 -5.77 -11.91
C LEU A 155 -5.83 -6.96 -12.56
N SER A 156 -6.58 -7.76 -11.78
CA SER A 156 -7.38 -8.86 -12.33
C SER A 156 -8.53 -8.44 -13.23
N LYS A 157 -8.78 -7.14 -13.40
CA LYS A 157 -9.70 -6.62 -14.43
C LYS A 157 -9.13 -6.72 -15.83
N ALA A 158 -7.80 -6.74 -15.98
CA ALA A 158 -7.12 -6.88 -17.27
C ALA A 158 -7.12 -8.35 -17.71
N CYS A 159 -7.31 -8.58 -19.02
CA CYS A 159 -7.20 -9.90 -19.61
C CYS A 159 -5.74 -10.16 -20.02
N SER A 160 -5.29 -11.39 -19.83
CA SER A 160 -3.92 -11.84 -20.15
C SER A 160 -3.76 -12.29 -21.60
N SER A 161 -4.85 -12.63 -22.28
CA SER A 161 -4.88 -13.05 -23.68
C SER A 161 -6.05 -12.42 -24.43
N GLU A 162 -5.99 -12.51 -25.75
CA GLU A 162 -7.05 -12.00 -26.63
C GLU A 162 -8.32 -12.84 -26.52
N GLU A 163 -8.18 -14.16 -26.37
CA GLU A 163 -9.29 -15.09 -26.17
C GLU A 163 -10.05 -14.76 -24.88
N GLU A 164 -9.32 -14.48 -23.82
CA GLU A 164 -9.91 -14.06 -22.53
C GLU A 164 -10.67 -12.73 -22.68
N ALA A 165 -10.11 -11.79 -23.46
CA ALA A 165 -10.77 -10.52 -23.73
C ALA A 165 -12.04 -10.68 -24.56
N GLN A 166 -12.03 -11.51 -25.59
CA GLN A 166 -13.21 -11.83 -26.41
C GLN A 166 -14.33 -12.44 -25.57
N ALA A 167 -14.00 -13.46 -24.77
CA ALA A 167 -14.97 -14.08 -23.85
C ALA A 167 -15.53 -13.08 -22.84
N THR A 168 -14.67 -12.15 -22.34
CA THR A 168 -15.11 -11.07 -21.44
C THR A 168 -16.06 -10.10 -22.15
N VAL A 169 -15.77 -9.69 -23.39
CA VAL A 169 -16.64 -8.82 -24.19
C VAL A 169 -18.01 -9.45 -24.36
N GLU A 170 -18.08 -10.73 -24.75
CA GLU A 170 -19.33 -11.45 -24.93
C GLU A 170 -20.16 -11.50 -23.64
N LEU A 171 -19.53 -11.90 -22.53
CA LEU A 171 -20.19 -11.99 -21.22
C LEU A 171 -20.71 -10.61 -20.77
N ARG A 172 -19.85 -9.58 -20.79
CA ARG A 172 -20.21 -8.26 -20.27
C ARG A 172 -21.22 -7.54 -21.16
N SER A 173 -21.14 -7.69 -22.49
CA SER A 173 -22.16 -7.14 -23.40
C SER A 173 -23.53 -7.74 -23.13
N LYS A 174 -23.60 -9.05 -22.89
CA LYS A 174 -24.84 -9.75 -22.54
C LYS A 174 -25.40 -9.30 -21.19
N GLU A 175 -24.55 -9.23 -20.15
CA GLU A 175 -24.97 -8.84 -18.79
C GLU A 175 -25.45 -7.38 -18.72
N GLN A 176 -24.79 -6.48 -19.46
CA GLN A 176 -25.11 -5.05 -19.39
C GLN A 176 -26.21 -4.65 -20.39
N GLY A 177 -26.52 -5.50 -21.37
CA GLY A 177 -27.37 -5.12 -22.49
C GLY A 177 -26.76 -4.01 -23.38
N GLU A 178 -25.44 -3.81 -23.31
CA GLU A 178 -24.69 -2.75 -23.97
C GLU A 178 -23.43 -3.33 -24.64
N ALA A 179 -23.00 -2.75 -25.75
CA ALA A 179 -21.78 -3.18 -26.43
C ALA A 179 -20.52 -2.92 -25.61
N CYS A 180 -19.66 -3.92 -25.55
CA CYS A 180 -18.30 -3.82 -25.03
C CYS A 180 -17.31 -4.07 -26.19
N HIS A 181 -16.09 -3.58 -26.02
CA HIS A 181 -14.96 -3.86 -26.91
C HIS A 181 -13.70 -3.98 -26.07
N TYR A 182 -12.62 -4.50 -26.64
CA TYR A 182 -11.33 -4.52 -25.98
C TYR A 182 -10.27 -3.76 -26.78
N GLU A 183 -9.27 -3.27 -26.08
CA GLU A 183 -8.07 -2.65 -26.63
C GLU A 183 -6.83 -3.34 -26.06
N LYS A 184 -5.78 -3.52 -26.88
CA LYS A 184 -4.49 -4.04 -26.41
C LYS A 184 -3.67 -2.91 -25.79
N VAL A 185 -3.27 -3.08 -24.53
CA VAL A 185 -2.46 -2.13 -23.78
C VAL A 185 -1.20 -2.85 -23.24
N GLY A 186 -0.07 -2.67 -23.91
CA GLY A 186 1.15 -3.41 -23.62
C GLY A 186 0.96 -4.91 -23.79
N ARG A 187 1.15 -5.68 -22.71
CA ARG A 187 0.94 -7.14 -22.69
C ARG A 187 -0.48 -7.58 -22.34
N TYR A 188 -1.36 -6.64 -21.98
CA TYR A 188 -2.72 -6.92 -21.53
C TYR A 188 -3.76 -6.51 -22.57
N TYR A 189 -4.98 -7.02 -22.41
CA TYR A 189 -6.15 -6.61 -23.13
C TYR A 189 -7.18 -6.06 -22.15
N ILE A 190 -7.65 -4.85 -22.38
CA ILE A 190 -8.57 -4.16 -21.46
C ILE A 190 -9.94 -4.08 -22.13
N VAL A 191 -10.95 -4.60 -21.47
CA VAL A 191 -12.32 -4.56 -21.96
C VAL A 191 -13.02 -3.30 -21.45
N TYR A 192 -13.65 -2.59 -22.36
CA TYR A 192 -14.36 -1.35 -22.10
C TYR A 192 -15.84 -1.48 -22.47
N ARG A 193 -16.69 -0.84 -21.70
CA ARG A 193 -18.03 -0.54 -22.16
C ARG A 193 -17.96 0.58 -23.19
N THR A 194 -18.55 0.36 -24.37
CA THR A 194 -18.34 1.23 -25.54
C THR A 194 -18.87 2.64 -25.32
N ARG A 195 -19.98 2.78 -24.59
CA ARG A 195 -20.66 4.07 -24.37
C ARG A 195 -19.82 5.11 -23.63
N ASP A 196 -19.14 4.71 -22.57
CA ASP A 196 -18.48 5.60 -21.62
C ASP A 196 -17.04 5.21 -21.27
N LYS A 197 -16.49 4.25 -21.98
CA LYS A 197 -15.14 3.71 -21.77
C LYS A 197 -14.87 3.20 -20.35
N LYS A 198 -15.91 2.84 -19.63
CA LYS A 198 -15.76 2.20 -18.31
C LYS A 198 -15.07 0.85 -18.47
N VAL A 199 -13.98 0.65 -17.71
CA VAL A 199 -13.27 -0.65 -17.66
C VAL A 199 -14.21 -1.71 -17.08
N MET A 200 -14.39 -2.81 -17.81
CA MET A 200 -15.19 -3.95 -17.42
C MET A 200 -14.33 -4.97 -16.66
N LYS A 201 -14.96 -5.72 -15.78
CA LYS A 201 -14.31 -6.80 -15.05
C LYS A 201 -14.10 -7.98 -15.99
N ASN A 202 -12.86 -8.47 -16.07
CA ASN A 202 -12.50 -9.73 -16.72
C ASN A 202 -13.39 -10.88 -16.21
N ILE A 203 -13.59 -11.91 -17.01
CA ILE A 203 -14.29 -13.14 -16.59
C ILE A 203 -13.63 -13.79 -15.38
N ASN A 204 -12.31 -13.68 -15.23
CA ASN A 204 -11.50 -14.19 -14.13
C ASN A 204 -11.26 -13.16 -13.02
N TYR A 205 -12.01 -12.03 -13.05
CA TYR A 205 -11.92 -11.02 -11.99
C TYR A 205 -12.29 -11.62 -10.64
N PHE A 206 -11.46 -11.37 -9.64
CA PHE A 206 -11.76 -11.68 -8.25
C PHE A 206 -11.96 -10.42 -7.41
N ARG A 207 -12.83 -10.49 -6.43
CA ARG A 207 -13.00 -9.42 -5.44
C ARG A 207 -11.91 -9.52 -4.38
N PRO A 208 -11.39 -8.38 -3.86
CA PRO A 208 -10.45 -8.44 -2.76
C PRO A 208 -11.14 -9.06 -1.53
N ASP A 209 -10.49 -10.01 -0.90
CA ASP A 209 -10.94 -10.57 0.37
C ASP A 209 -10.16 -9.94 1.52
N LEU A 210 -10.72 -8.89 2.10
CA LEU A 210 -10.11 -8.20 3.23
C LEU A 210 -10.41 -8.87 4.57
N SER A 211 -11.37 -9.82 4.62
CA SER A 211 -11.70 -10.54 5.86
C SER A 211 -10.57 -11.45 6.33
N LYS A 212 -9.71 -11.89 5.43
CA LYS A 212 -8.54 -12.71 5.74
C LYS A 212 -7.48 -12.04 6.62
N PHE A 213 -7.60 -10.72 6.82
CA PHE A 213 -6.70 -9.95 7.68
C PHE A 213 -7.23 -9.78 9.12
N PHE A 214 -8.41 -10.33 9.43
CA PHE A 214 -9.07 -10.28 10.73
C PHE A 214 -9.37 -11.68 11.25
#